data_8e0c28e9f720b71ad16c2f9674e0e3c7
#
_entry.id   8e0c28e9f720b71ad16c2f9674e0e3c7
#
_cell.length_a   1.000
_cell.length_b   1.000
_cell.length_c   1.000
_cell.angle_alpha   90.00
_cell.angle_beta   90.00
_cell.angle_gamma   90.00
#
_symmetry.space_group_name_H-M   'P 1'
#
loop_
_entity.id
_entity.type
_entity.pdbx_description
1 polymer ?
#
loop_
_entity_poly.entity_id
_entity_poly.type
_entity_poly.pdbx_seq_one_letter_code
_entity_poly.pdbx_strand_id
1 'polypeptide(L)'
;MKGYVFDFKRFSTHDGKGIRTTIFLKGCTLKCVWCQNPEGISIKQRPLYFPNKCIHCNTCVHTAKNGGVYEHDGNIKLDISKDENWEEIIDACPAVALTMDSREMTVEEAIEEASKDEPFFKYGGGVTLSGGEPLFQHEFAIGILKGLKEKKIATSIETALNVKSEVVREAMKYLEMQRCVRCFIAWKYIKILCKRSIRTKILPLWLE
;
A
#
# COMPACT_ATOMS: atom_id res chain seq x y z
N MET A 1 -13.71 -4.23 9.08
CA MET A 1 -13.04 -2.96 8.70
C MET A 1 -12.36 -3.16 7.37
N LYS A 2 -12.45 -2.19 6.44
CA LYS A 2 -11.92 -2.30 5.07
C LYS A 2 -10.91 -1.19 4.77
N GLY A 3 -10.03 -1.46 3.80
CA GLY A 3 -9.07 -0.50 3.30
C GLY A 3 -8.62 -0.83 1.87
N TYR A 4 -7.90 0.10 1.25
CA TYR A 4 -7.43 -0.02 -0.12
C TYR A 4 -5.96 -0.41 -0.16
N VAL A 5 -5.70 -1.57 -0.77
CA VAL A 5 -4.36 -2.12 -1.00
C VAL A 5 -4.08 -2.10 -2.51
N PHE A 6 -2.94 -1.54 -2.93
CA PHE A 6 -2.62 -1.52 -4.35
C PHE A 6 -1.59 -2.59 -4.76
N ASP A 7 -0.78 -3.09 -3.81
CA ASP A 7 0.16 -4.17 -4.13
C ASP A 7 0.53 -5.01 -2.90
N PHE A 8 0.94 -6.25 -3.15
CA PHE A 8 1.61 -7.17 -2.24
C PHE A 8 2.95 -7.59 -2.85
N LYS A 9 4.02 -6.94 -2.44
CA LYS A 9 5.36 -7.30 -2.88
C LYS A 9 5.92 -8.42 -2.00
N ARG A 10 5.97 -9.62 -2.57
CA ARG A 10 6.50 -10.80 -1.91
C ARG A 10 8.03 -10.86 -2.01
N PHE A 11 8.65 -11.59 -1.09
CA PHE A 11 10.10 -11.82 -1.07
C PHE A 11 10.94 -10.54 -1.07
N SER A 12 10.44 -9.47 -0.45
CA SER A 12 11.20 -8.23 -0.31
C SER A 12 12.35 -8.42 0.67
N THR A 13 13.56 -7.99 0.27
CA THR A 13 14.79 -8.08 1.06
C THR A 13 15.28 -6.72 1.55
N HIS A 14 14.65 -5.62 1.08
CA HIS A 14 15.05 -4.25 1.38
C HIS A 14 14.15 -3.56 2.41
N ASP A 15 13.00 -4.14 2.73
CA ASP A 15 11.96 -3.53 3.57
C ASP A 15 12.05 -4.00 5.04
N GLY A 16 13.23 -4.38 5.49
CA GLY A 16 13.52 -4.84 6.85
C GLY A 16 14.46 -6.05 6.88
N LYS A 17 14.56 -6.71 8.04
CA LYS A 17 15.40 -7.91 8.20
C LYS A 17 14.69 -9.14 7.63
N GLY A 18 15.47 -10.04 7.02
CA GLY A 18 14.97 -11.30 6.47
C GLY A 18 14.11 -11.08 5.22
N ILE A 19 13.43 -12.13 4.81
CA ILE A 19 12.49 -12.10 3.69
C ILE A 19 11.15 -11.57 4.21
N ARG A 20 10.58 -10.57 3.52
CA ARG A 20 9.35 -9.93 3.95
C ARG A 20 8.31 -9.89 2.84
N THR A 21 7.06 -9.82 3.23
CA THR A 21 5.96 -9.44 2.36
C THR A 21 5.58 -8.00 2.69
N THR A 22 5.64 -7.11 1.71
CA THR A 22 5.28 -5.71 1.87
C THR A 22 3.89 -5.46 1.32
N ILE A 23 3.00 -4.95 2.17
CA ILE A 23 1.63 -4.55 1.81
C ILE A 23 1.65 -3.07 1.52
N PHE A 24 1.26 -2.68 0.31
CA PHE A 24 1.22 -1.28 -0.13
C PHE A 24 -0.18 -0.71 -0.03
N LEU A 25 -0.38 0.24 0.89
CA LEU A 25 -1.67 0.88 1.16
C LEU A 25 -1.81 2.19 0.38
N LYS A 26 -3.02 2.47 -0.12
CA LYS A 26 -3.35 3.75 -0.78
C LYS A 26 -3.56 4.89 0.20
N GLY A 27 -3.43 6.10 -0.30
CA GLY A 27 -3.61 7.35 0.42
C GLY A 27 -2.31 7.90 0.99
N CYS A 28 -2.01 9.13 0.65
CA CYS A 28 -0.88 9.88 1.21
C CYS A 28 -1.22 11.37 1.26
N THR A 29 -0.85 12.02 2.33
CA THR A 29 -1.00 13.49 2.47
C THR A 29 0.14 14.26 1.83
N LEU A 30 1.23 13.56 1.46
CA LEU A 30 2.41 14.15 0.83
C LEU A 30 2.36 13.99 -0.69
N LYS A 31 3.05 14.90 -1.38
CA LYS A 31 3.25 14.91 -2.84
C LYS A 31 4.74 15.07 -3.13
N CYS A 32 5.55 14.11 -2.69
CA CYS A 32 7.00 14.16 -2.87
C CYS A 32 7.36 14.09 -4.35
N VAL A 33 8.24 14.97 -4.82
CA VAL A 33 8.70 14.99 -6.22
C VAL A 33 9.51 13.74 -6.60
N TRP A 34 10.01 13.01 -5.61
CA TRP A 34 10.74 11.73 -5.75
C TRP A 34 9.90 10.52 -5.32
N CYS A 35 8.56 10.62 -5.33
CA CYS A 35 7.71 9.52 -4.90
C CYS A 35 7.95 8.29 -5.78
N GLN A 36 8.27 7.16 -5.15
CA GLN A 36 8.48 5.88 -5.85
C GLN A 36 7.17 5.14 -6.12
N ASN A 37 6.09 5.49 -5.41
CA ASN A 37 4.77 4.85 -5.53
C ASN A 37 3.69 5.93 -5.74
N PRO A 38 3.71 6.67 -6.87
CA PRO A 38 2.76 7.77 -7.11
C PRO A 38 1.31 7.27 -7.21
N GLU A 39 1.08 6.02 -7.58
CA GLU A 39 -0.22 5.33 -7.59
C GLU A 39 -0.83 5.22 -6.18
N GLY A 40 0.01 5.16 -5.16
CA GLY A 40 -0.39 5.13 -3.75
C GLY A 40 -0.82 6.49 -3.18
N ILE A 41 -0.63 7.61 -3.88
CA ILE A 41 -0.94 8.94 -3.33
C ILE A 41 -2.45 9.15 -3.15
N SER A 42 -3.24 8.83 -4.17
CA SER A 42 -4.70 8.97 -4.11
C SER A 42 -5.32 7.81 -3.34
N ILE A 43 -6.25 8.11 -2.43
CA ILE A 43 -7.08 7.06 -1.81
C ILE A 43 -8.14 6.52 -2.77
N LYS A 44 -8.53 7.29 -3.77
CA LYS A 44 -9.52 6.88 -4.76
C LYS A 44 -8.94 5.81 -5.68
N GLN A 45 -9.68 4.75 -5.89
CA GLN A 45 -9.38 3.75 -6.91
C GLN A 45 -9.47 4.37 -8.30
N ARG A 46 -8.64 3.87 -9.22
CA ARG A 46 -8.61 4.31 -10.62
C ARG A 46 -8.47 3.11 -11.54
N PRO A 47 -9.17 3.11 -12.68
CA PRO A 47 -8.94 2.12 -13.70
C PRO A 47 -7.56 2.33 -14.35
N LEU A 48 -6.89 1.23 -14.65
CA LEU A 48 -5.65 1.17 -15.41
C LEU A 48 -5.90 0.46 -16.74
N TYR A 49 -5.28 0.94 -17.80
CA TYR A 49 -5.35 0.33 -19.12
C TYR A 49 -3.95 -0.14 -19.56
N PHE A 50 -3.87 -1.37 -20.03
CA PHE A 50 -2.67 -2.02 -20.54
C PHE A 50 -2.78 -2.23 -22.06
N PRO A 51 -2.26 -1.31 -22.91
CA PRO A 51 -2.38 -1.38 -24.36
C PRO A 51 -1.84 -2.69 -24.95
N ASN A 52 -0.76 -3.21 -24.37
CA ASN A 52 -0.11 -4.45 -24.80
C ASN A 52 -0.95 -5.73 -24.60
N LYS A 53 -2.01 -5.66 -23.78
CA LYS A 53 -2.97 -6.75 -23.57
C LYS A 53 -4.24 -6.56 -24.41
N CYS A 54 -4.48 -5.35 -24.93
CA CYS A 54 -5.72 -5.01 -25.59
C CYS A 54 -5.81 -5.69 -26.97
N ILE A 55 -6.94 -6.36 -27.20
CA ILE A 55 -7.27 -6.98 -28.51
C ILE A 55 -8.17 -6.09 -29.37
N HIS A 56 -8.39 -4.87 -28.99
CA HIS A 56 -9.19 -3.85 -29.70
C HIS A 56 -10.62 -4.28 -30.04
N CYS A 57 -11.25 -5.09 -29.16
CA CYS A 57 -12.62 -5.57 -29.34
C CYS A 57 -13.71 -4.53 -29.02
N ASN A 58 -13.36 -3.38 -28.49
CA ASN A 58 -14.23 -2.25 -28.10
C ASN A 58 -15.36 -2.59 -27.11
N THR A 59 -15.34 -3.77 -26.49
CA THR A 59 -16.35 -4.16 -25.49
C THR A 59 -16.45 -3.14 -24.37
N CYS A 60 -15.31 -2.67 -23.84
CA CYS A 60 -15.26 -1.67 -22.77
C CYS A 60 -15.88 -0.33 -23.18
N VAL A 61 -15.74 0.08 -24.46
CA VAL A 61 -16.37 1.31 -25.00
C VAL A 61 -17.89 1.16 -25.03
N HIS A 62 -18.38 -0.01 -25.45
CA HIS A 62 -19.82 -0.28 -25.49
C HIS A 62 -20.45 -0.47 -24.10
N THR A 63 -19.66 -0.91 -23.12
CA THR A 63 -20.11 -1.07 -21.73
C THR A 63 -20.16 0.27 -21.00
N ALA A 64 -19.27 1.21 -21.35
CA ALA A 64 -19.23 2.54 -20.74
C ALA A 64 -20.51 3.33 -21.08
N LYS A 65 -21.17 3.87 -20.05
CA LYS A 65 -22.46 4.57 -20.18
C LYS A 65 -22.33 6.08 -20.29
N ASN A 66 -21.27 6.64 -19.73
CA ASN A 66 -21.06 8.08 -19.59
C ASN A 66 -19.85 8.60 -20.39
N GLY A 67 -19.31 7.76 -21.29
CA GLY A 67 -18.18 8.11 -22.16
C GLY A 67 -16.84 8.17 -21.41
N GLY A 68 -16.73 7.47 -20.28
CA GLY A 68 -15.47 7.34 -19.53
C GLY A 68 -14.46 6.45 -20.21
N VAL A 69 -14.89 5.61 -21.17
CA VAL A 69 -14.03 4.82 -22.05
C VAL A 69 -14.40 5.11 -23.49
N TYR A 70 -13.43 5.48 -24.30
CA TYR A 70 -13.65 5.80 -25.72
C TYR A 70 -12.46 5.39 -26.57
N GLU A 71 -12.68 5.18 -27.86
CA GLU A 71 -11.63 4.95 -28.83
C GLU A 71 -11.18 6.28 -29.42
N HIS A 72 -9.88 6.45 -29.56
CA HIS A 72 -9.27 7.58 -30.25
C HIS A 72 -7.99 7.12 -30.97
N ASP A 73 -7.94 7.32 -32.29
CA ASP A 73 -6.84 6.90 -33.15
C ASP A 73 -6.45 5.42 -33.00
N GLY A 74 -7.45 4.53 -32.96
CA GLY A 74 -7.26 3.09 -32.83
C GLY A 74 -6.83 2.64 -31.42
N ASN A 75 -6.83 3.53 -30.43
CA ASN A 75 -6.44 3.24 -29.06
C ASN A 75 -7.59 3.53 -28.08
N ILE A 76 -7.68 2.71 -27.05
CA ILE A 76 -8.61 2.96 -25.95
C ILE A 76 -8.05 4.07 -25.05
N LYS A 77 -8.90 5.01 -24.70
CA LYS A 77 -8.63 6.10 -23.77
C LYS A 77 -9.60 6.06 -22.61
N LEU A 78 -9.10 6.45 -21.43
CA LEU A 78 -9.90 6.53 -20.21
C LEU A 78 -10.04 7.98 -19.77
N ASP A 79 -11.25 8.44 -19.57
CA ASP A 79 -11.57 9.68 -18.87
C ASP A 79 -12.07 9.34 -17.47
N ILE A 80 -11.13 9.30 -16.52
CA ILE A 80 -11.40 8.97 -15.11
C ILE A 80 -12.20 10.05 -14.37
N SER A 81 -12.47 11.19 -14.98
CA SER A 81 -13.33 12.23 -14.42
C SER A 81 -14.83 11.89 -14.56
N LYS A 82 -15.14 10.96 -15.45
CA LYS A 82 -16.50 10.47 -15.65
C LYS A 82 -16.90 9.49 -14.57
N ASP A 83 -18.13 9.61 -14.14
CA ASP A 83 -18.72 8.65 -13.18
C ASP A 83 -19.22 7.42 -13.96
N GLU A 84 -18.41 6.37 -13.92
CA GLU A 84 -18.68 5.10 -14.58
C GLU A 84 -18.75 3.96 -13.57
N ASN A 85 -19.49 2.91 -13.93
CA ASN A 85 -19.36 1.62 -13.24
C ASN A 85 -18.09 0.90 -13.75
N TRP A 86 -16.95 1.28 -13.19
CA TRP A 86 -15.65 0.77 -13.60
C TRP A 86 -15.49 -0.74 -13.40
N GLU A 87 -16.15 -1.33 -12.38
CA GLU A 87 -16.14 -2.78 -12.14
C GLU A 87 -16.78 -3.52 -13.31
N GLU A 88 -17.98 -3.09 -13.75
CA GLU A 88 -18.68 -3.69 -14.89
C GLU A 88 -17.86 -3.58 -16.18
N ILE A 89 -17.21 -2.44 -16.41
CA ILE A 89 -16.37 -2.21 -17.60
C ILE A 89 -15.12 -3.10 -17.58
N ILE A 90 -14.50 -3.27 -16.41
CA ILE A 90 -13.30 -4.09 -16.22
C ILE A 90 -13.64 -5.57 -16.40
N ASP A 91 -14.72 -6.04 -15.79
CA ASP A 91 -15.18 -7.43 -15.89
C ASP A 91 -15.58 -7.81 -17.31
N ALA A 92 -16.11 -6.84 -18.09
CA ALA A 92 -16.44 -7.04 -19.48
C ALA A 92 -15.22 -7.20 -20.40
N CYS A 93 -13.98 -6.91 -19.93
CA CYS A 93 -12.80 -6.98 -20.75
C CYS A 93 -12.25 -8.41 -20.91
N PRO A 94 -12.43 -9.10 -22.05
CA PRO A 94 -12.02 -10.50 -22.20
C PRO A 94 -10.51 -10.70 -22.19
N ALA A 95 -9.73 -9.64 -22.48
CA ALA A 95 -8.27 -9.68 -22.52
C ALA A 95 -7.63 -9.22 -21.18
N VAL A 96 -8.44 -8.88 -20.17
CA VAL A 96 -7.94 -8.32 -18.89
C VAL A 96 -6.97 -7.15 -19.12
N ALA A 97 -7.27 -6.33 -20.13
CA ALA A 97 -6.50 -5.13 -20.47
C ALA A 97 -6.87 -3.93 -19.61
N LEU A 98 -7.97 -4.03 -18.86
CA LEU A 98 -8.41 -3.07 -17.85
C LEU A 98 -8.39 -3.71 -16.48
N THR A 99 -7.90 -3.00 -15.48
CA THR A 99 -7.90 -3.43 -14.07
C THR A 99 -8.08 -2.22 -13.17
N MET A 100 -8.44 -2.42 -11.91
CA MET A 100 -8.30 -1.36 -10.90
C MET A 100 -6.86 -1.28 -10.40
N ASP A 101 -6.41 -0.08 -10.04
CA ASP A 101 -5.10 0.17 -9.45
C ASP A 101 -4.97 -0.33 -8.01
N SER A 102 -6.07 -0.76 -7.42
CA SER A 102 -6.10 -1.23 -6.03
C SER A 102 -7.32 -2.10 -5.77
N ARG A 103 -7.29 -2.84 -4.68
CA ARG A 103 -8.40 -3.67 -4.20
C ARG A 103 -8.88 -3.16 -2.84
N GLU A 104 -10.20 -3.11 -2.66
CA GLU A 104 -10.76 -2.98 -1.32
C GLU A 104 -10.66 -4.33 -0.62
N MET A 105 -10.09 -4.36 0.57
CA MET A 105 -9.88 -5.58 1.35
C MET A 105 -10.27 -5.36 2.80
N THR A 106 -10.75 -6.41 3.45
CA THR A 106 -10.89 -6.43 4.90
C THR A 106 -9.53 -6.66 5.58
N VAL A 107 -9.45 -6.38 6.88
CA VAL A 107 -8.25 -6.65 7.68
C VAL A 107 -7.88 -8.13 7.62
N GLU A 108 -8.87 -9.00 7.72
CA GLU A 108 -8.74 -10.45 7.71
C GLU A 108 -8.16 -10.95 6.38
N GLU A 109 -8.71 -10.48 5.26
CA GLU A 109 -8.22 -10.81 3.91
C GLU A 109 -6.78 -10.36 3.69
N ALA A 110 -6.42 -9.16 4.14
CA ALA A 110 -5.06 -8.64 4.00
C ALA A 110 -4.06 -9.44 4.84
N ILE A 111 -4.44 -9.86 6.05
CA ILE A 111 -3.62 -10.72 6.91
C ILE A 111 -3.48 -12.12 6.30
N GLU A 112 -4.55 -12.71 5.80
CA GLU A 112 -4.52 -14.01 5.16
C GLU A 112 -3.60 -14.02 3.95
N GLU A 113 -3.73 -13.01 3.07
CA GLU A 113 -2.90 -12.86 1.88
C GLU A 113 -1.41 -12.74 2.23
N ALA A 114 -1.07 -11.92 3.23
CA ALA A 114 0.32 -11.75 3.67
C ALA A 114 0.86 -12.98 4.39
N SER A 115 0.01 -13.73 5.11
CA SER A 115 0.40 -14.94 5.86
C SER A 115 0.74 -16.13 4.96
N LYS A 116 0.37 -16.10 3.67
CA LYS A 116 0.75 -17.16 2.70
C LYS A 116 2.27 -17.34 2.61
N ASP A 117 3.04 -16.30 2.93
CA ASP A 117 4.50 -16.33 2.88
C ASP A 117 5.16 -16.64 4.24
N GLU A 118 4.38 -16.97 5.28
CA GLU A 118 4.88 -17.26 6.64
C GLU A 118 6.04 -18.28 6.68
N PRO A 119 6.06 -19.36 5.85
CA PRO A 119 7.18 -20.29 5.83
C PRO A 119 8.54 -19.65 5.55
N PHE A 120 8.57 -18.48 4.87
CA PHE A 120 9.79 -17.75 4.51
C PHE A 120 10.21 -16.74 5.58
N PHE A 121 9.40 -16.49 6.61
CA PHE A 121 9.69 -15.52 7.66
C PHE A 121 10.63 -16.03 8.75
N LYS A 122 11.00 -17.31 8.73
CA LYS A 122 11.76 -18.03 9.78
C LYS A 122 13.07 -17.36 10.20
N TYR A 123 13.74 -16.64 9.30
CA TYR A 123 15.04 -16.02 9.56
C TYR A 123 14.94 -14.52 9.89
N GLY A 124 13.93 -14.15 10.62
CA GLY A 124 13.68 -12.77 11.04
C GLY A 124 12.93 -11.93 9.99
N GLY A 125 12.29 -12.58 9.05
CA GLY A 125 11.36 -11.96 8.10
C GLY A 125 10.02 -11.60 8.75
N GLY A 126 9.04 -11.23 7.93
CA GLY A 126 7.71 -10.86 8.40
C GLY A 126 6.96 -9.99 7.39
N VAL A 127 6.06 -9.16 7.88
CA VAL A 127 5.24 -8.28 7.05
C VAL A 127 5.62 -6.82 7.30
N THR A 128 5.71 -6.04 6.22
CA THR A 128 5.94 -4.59 6.26
C THR A 128 4.73 -3.88 5.66
N LEU A 129 4.21 -2.86 6.32
CA LEU A 129 3.25 -1.94 5.72
C LEU A 129 3.98 -0.78 5.07
N SER A 130 3.66 -0.46 3.84
CA SER A 130 4.24 0.62 3.05
C SER A 130 3.18 1.21 2.11
N GLY A 131 3.59 1.87 1.01
CA GLY A 131 2.71 2.38 -0.02
C GLY A 131 2.76 3.88 -0.17
N GLY A 132 1.62 4.56 -0.02
CA GLY A 132 1.55 6.00 0.18
C GLY A 132 2.02 6.36 1.59
N GLU A 133 1.08 6.66 2.49
CA GLU A 133 1.31 6.74 3.92
C GLU A 133 0.42 5.67 4.59
N PRO A 134 0.95 4.54 5.06
CA PRO A 134 0.12 3.45 5.59
C PRO A 134 -0.82 3.90 6.71
N LEU A 135 -0.35 4.84 7.55
CA LEU A 135 -1.14 5.38 8.65
C LEU A 135 -2.19 6.41 8.18
N PHE A 136 -2.29 6.71 6.89
CA PHE A 136 -3.42 7.45 6.34
C PHE A 136 -4.73 6.64 6.51
N GLN A 137 -4.67 5.34 6.30
CA GLN A 137 -5.72 4.37 6.59
C GLN A 137 -5.49 3.73 7.98
N HIS A 138 -5.32 4.56 9.03
CA HIS A 138 -4.78 4.13 10.32
C HIS A 138 -5.57 3.00 10.98
N GLU A 139 -6.89 3.01 10.91
CA GLU A 139 -7.70 1.95 11.52
C GLU A 139 -7.44 0.60 10.84
N PHE A 140 -7.41 0.58 9.51
CA PHE A 140 -7.12 -0.60 8.72
C PHE A 140 -5.68 -1.09 8.94
N ALA A 141 -4.70 -0.18 8.88
CA ALA A 141 -3.29 -0.50 9.10
C ALA A 141 -3.03 -1.05 10.51
N ILE A 142 -3.60 -0.43 11.55
CA ILE A 142 -3.47 -0.89 12.93
C ILE A 142 -4.14 -2.26 13.11
N GLY A 143 -5.30 -2.48 12.47
CA GLY A 143 -5.97 -3.78 12.47
C GLY A 143 -5.07 -4.89 11.92
N ILE A 144 -4.42 -4.63 10.77
CA ILE A 144 -3.47 -5.58 10.17
C ILE A 144 -2.28 -5.84 11.11
N LEU A 145 -1.64 -4.79 11.65
CA LEU A 145 -0.50 -4.93 12.55
C LEU A 145 -0.86 -5.74 13.80
N LYS A 146 -2.04 -5.49 14.38
CA LYS A 146 -2.55 -6.23 15.54
C LYS A 146 -2.75 -7.71 15.23
N GLY A 147 -3.47 -8.03 14.15
CA GLY A 147 -3.75 -9.42 13.79
C GLY A 147 -2.50 -10.21 13.39
N LEU A 148 -1.53 -9.57 12.71
CA LEU A 148 -0.23 -10.20 12.43
C LEU A 148 0.56 -10.48 13.71
N LYS A 149 0.53 -9.56 14.69
CA LYS A 149 1.17 -9.76 15.99
C LYS A 149 0.54 -10.92 16.77
N GLU A 150 -0.79 -11.06 16.72
CA GLU A 150 -1.50 -12.19 17.32
C GLU A 150 -1.09 -13.53 16.69
N LYS A 151 -0.80 -13.55 15.41
CA LYS A 151 -0.21 -14.69 14.67
C LYS A 151 1.30 -14.87 14.91
N LYS A 152 1.93 -14.03 15.74
CA LYS A 152 3.38 -14.04 16.00
C LYS A 152 4.23 -13.79 14.76
N ILE A 153 3.69 -13.09 13.75
CA ILE A 153 4.41 -12.64 12.56
C ILE A 153 5.02 -11.28 12.86
N ALA A 154 6.32 -11.15 12.62
CA ALA A 154 7.06 -9.92 12.83
C ALA A 154 6.56 -8.80 11.91
N THR A 155 6.28 -7.62 12.49
CA THR A 155 5.71 -6.48 11.78
C THR A 155 6.65 -5.30 11.69
N SER A 156 6.62 -4.59 10.57
CA SER A 156 7.33 -3.34 10.33
C SER A 156 6.44 -2.35 9.59
N ILE A 157 6.82 -1.08 9.57
CA ILE A 157 6.11 -0.04 8.83
C ILE A 157 7.10 0.96 8.23
N GLU A 158 6.85 1.35 6.99
CA GLU A 158 7.53 2.46 6.32
C GLU A 158 6.55 3.64 6.28
N THR A 159 6.83 4.69 7.03
CA THR A 159 5.93 5.84 7.18
C THR A 159 6.69 7.15 7.17
N ALA A 160 6.11 8.17 6.58
CA ALA A 160 6.59 9.55 6.66
C ALA A 160 6.23 10.23 7.99
N LEU A 161 5.46 9.55 8.86
CA LEU A 161 4.94 10.08 10.13
C LEU A 161 4.12 11.37 9.98
N ASN A 162 3.58 11.63 8.79
CA ASN A 162 2.75 12.80 8.52
C ASN A 162 1.28 12.54 8.87
N VAL A 163 1.06 12.07 10.10
CA VAL A 163 -0.24 11.76 10.69
C VAL A 163 -0.26 12.22 12.16
N LYS A 164 -1.42 12.16 12.81
CA LYS A 164 -1.57 12.53 14.22
C LYS A 164 -0.70 11.64 15.12
N SER A 165 -0.07 12.23 16.13
CA SER A 165 0.83 11.54 17.05
C SER A 165 0.18 10.37 17.81
N GLU A 166 -1.13 10.46 18.07
CA GLU A 166 -1.92 9.41 18.71
C GLU A 166 -1.97 8.14 17.85
N VAL A 167 -2.14 8.30 16.53
CA VAL A 167 -2.13 7.21 15.54
C VAL A 167 -0.77 6.51 15.51
N VAL A 168 0.32 7.29 15.49
CA VAL A 168 1.68 6.75 15.54
C VAL A 168 1.90 5.94 16.82
N ARG A 169 1.53 6.50 17.98
CA ARG A 169 1.68 5.80 19.28
C ARG A 169 0.89 4.49 19.32
N GLU A 170 -0.30 4.48 18.75
CA GLU A 170 -1.12 3.27 18.69
C GLU A 170 -0.47 2.20 17.80
N ALA A 171 -0.05 2.55 16.59
CA ALA A 171 0.63 1.64 15.68
C ALA A 171 1.91 1.04 16.29
N MET A 172 2.70 1.85 17.00
CA MET A 172 3.94 1.42 17.65
C MET A 172 3.76 0.29 18.66
N LYS A 173 2.58 0.10 19.24
CA LYS A 173 2.30 -1.00 20.17
C LYS A 173 2.38 -2.38 19.52
N TYR A 174 2.20 -2.42 18.21
CA TYR A 174 2.12 -3.66 17.43
C TYR A 174 3.35 -3.89 16.56
N LEU A 175 4.31 -2.98 16.52
CA LEU A 175 5.53 -3.11 15.74
C LEU A 175 6.64 -3.81 16.54
N GLU A 176 7.44 -4.62 15.88
CA GLU A 176 8.70 -5.06 16.44
C GLU A 176 9.69 -3.89 16.46
N MET A 177 10.16 -3.53 17.65
CA MET A 177 10.83 -2.28 17.99
C MET A 177 12.14 -1.95 17.25
N GLN A 178 12.62 -2.72 16.32
CA GLN A 178 13.97 -2.53 15.79
C GLN A 178 14.07 -1.83 14.42
N ARG A 179 12.97 -1.60 13.69
CA ARG A 179 13.09 -1.14 12.28
C ARG A 179 11.91 -0.31 11.79
N CYS A 180 11.57 0.74 12.50
CA CYS A 180 10.62 1.71 11.99
C CYS A 180 11.36 2.89 11.36
N VAL A 181 10.92 3.24 10.16
CA VAL A 181 11.15 4.54 9.52
C VAL A 181 12.29 4.62 8.52
N ARG A 182 11.94 4.51 7.25
CA ARG A 182 12.70 5.11 6.15
C ARG A 182 12.01 6.43 5.77
N CYS A 183 12.35 7.52 6.43
CA CYS A 183 12.01 8.84 5.90
C CYS A 183 12.99 9.91 6.34
N PHE A 184 13.59 10.58 5.37
CA PHE A 184 14.54 11.68 5.57
C PHE A 184 13.91 12.91 6.26
N ILE A 185 12.59 13.05 6.24
CA ILE A 185 11.87 14.20 6.84
C ILE A 185 11.52 13.93 8.31
N ALA A 186 11.36 12.67 8.70
CA ALA A 186 10.86 12.28 10.01
C ALA A 186 11.87 12.46 11.17
N TRP A 187 13.17 12.68 10.87
CA TRP A 187 14.20 12.80 11.91
C TRP A 187 13.90 13.86 12.97
N LYS A 188 13.30 14.98 12.58
CA LYS A 188 12.93 16.05 13.50
C LYS A 188 11.76 15.65 14.44
N TYR A 189 10.82 14.85 13.95
CA TYR A 189 9.65 14.38 14.70
C TYR A 189 9.96 13.14 15.53
N ILE A 190 10.81 12.25 15.06
CA ILE A 190 11.26 11.07 15.83
C ILE A 190 11.95 11.51 17.13
N LYS A 191 12.78 12.55 17.11
CA LYS A 191 13.38 13.11 18.34
C LYS A 191 12.34 13.58 19.36
N ILE A 192 11.19 14.08 18.91
CA ILE A 192 10.13 14.57 19.79
C ILE A 192 9.31 13.43 20.39
N LEU A 193 9.00 12.41 19.59
CA LEU A 193 8.19 11.25 19.99
C LEU A 193 9.01 10.23 20.81
N CYS A 194 10.28 10.03 20.48
CA CYS A 194 11.18 9.09 21.16
C CYS A 194 11.73 9.60 22.50
N LYS A 195 11.67 10.90 22.80
CA LYS A 195 12.26 11.45 24.04
C LYS A 195 11.66 10.91 25.35
N ARG A 196 10.57 10.17 25.31
CA ARG A 196 9.91 9.65 26.54
C ARG A 196 9.89 8.12 26.70
N SER A 197 10.24 7.31 25.72
CA SER A 197 10.03 5.84 25.85
C SER A 197 11.05 4.90 25.19
N ILE A 198 11.98 5.40 24.38
CA ILE A 198 12.96 4.52 23.72
C ILE A 198 14.37 4.96 24.11
N ARG A 199 14.95 4.29 25.12
CA ARG A 199 16.38 4.37 25.39
C ARG A 199 17.17 3.76 24.24
N THR A 200 17.77 4.63 23.41
CA THR A 200 19.12 4.50 22.85
C THR A 200 19.59 3.13 22.34
N LYS A 201 18.95 2.53 21.33
CA LYS A 201 19.59 1.47 20.52
C LYS A 201 19.37 1.59 19.01
N ILE A 202 18.81 2.71 18.52
CA ILE A 202 18.51 2.90 17.08
C ILE A 202 19.58 3.74 16.36
N LEU A 203 20.60 4.25 17.04
CA LEU A 203 21.45 5.33 16.54
C LEU A 203 22.80 4.99 15.89
N PRO A 204 23.39 3.77 15.93
CA PRO A 204 24.74 3.60 15.39
C PRO A 204 24.86 3.10 13.95
N LEU A 205 23.79 2.80 13.20
CA LEU A 205 23.91 2.07 11.93
C LEU A 205 23.78 2.91 10.65
N TRP A 206 23.79 4.24 10.73
CA TRP A 206 23.58 5.12 9.58
C TRP A 206 24.61 6.23 9.40
N LEU A 207 25.79 6.08 9.98
CA LEU A 207 26.95 6.98 9.82
C LEU A 207 28.19 6.27 9.28
N GLU A 208 28.03 5.15 8.57
CA GLU A 208 29.09 4.58 7.72
C GLU A 208 28.60 4.49 6.28
#